data_3070bdc7f00e9b387a9214506576ad84
#
_entry.id   3070bdc7f00e9b387a9214506576ad84
#
_cell.length_a   1.000
_cell.length_b   1.000
_cell.length_c   1.000
_cell.angle_alpha   90.00
_cell.angle_beta   90.00
_cell.angle_gamma   90.00
#
_symmetry.space_group_name_H-M   'P 1'
#
loop_
_entity.id
_entity.type
_entity.pdbx_description
1 polymer ?
#
loop_
_entity_poly.entity_id
_entity_poly.type
_entity_poly.pdbx_seq_one_letter_code
_entity_poly.pdbx_strand_id
1 'polypeptide(L)'
;KLYQAAGCDIKKAEQGIVFVDEIDKIARMGENRSITRDVSGEGVQQALLKIIEGSSVNIPPNGGRKHPNQEFVQIDTTNILFVCGGAFDGLNEIIERRVGKNVLGFNQNRRGKKERQNAISLVEPDDLVHFGLIPELIGRLHSITTLNEITTDDMVRILTEPKNALLRQYEKLFAMD
;
A
#
# COMPACT_ATOMS: atom_id res chain seq x y z
N LYS A 1 -11.43 13.33 3.38
CA LYS A 1 -12.21 12.12 3.01
C LYS A 1 -12.60 11.32 4.26
N LEU A 2 -11.65 10.82 5.10
CA LEU A 2 -11.94 10.04 6.29
C LEU A 2 -12.89 10.76 7.26
N TYR A 3 -12.64 12.05 7.56
CA TYR A 3 -13.50 12.90 8.38
C TYR A 3 -14.92 13.02 7.81
N GLN A 4 -15.05 13.21 6.50
CA GLN A 4 -16.36 13.27 5.84
C GLN A 4 -17.08 11.91 5.86
N ALA A 5 -16.35 10.81 5.67
CA ALA A 5 -16.90 9.46 5.75
C ALA A 5 -17.38 9.12 7.19
N ALA A 6 -16.76 9.72 8.20
CA ALA A 6 -17.15 9.61 9.60
C ALA A 6 -18.35 10.52 9.98
N GLY A 7 -18.98 11.19 9.01
CA GLY A 7 -20.07 12.14 9.26
C GLY A 7 -19.63 13.40 9.98
N CYS A 8 -18.40 13.85 9.76
CA CYS A 8 -17.77 14.99 10.42
C CYS A 8 -17.57 14.82 11.94
N ASP A 9 -17.54 13.57 12.40
CA ASP A 9 -17.22 13.23 13.78
C ASP A 9 -15.72 12.91 13.92
N ILE A 10 -15.00 13.72 14.71
CA ILE A 10 -13.56 13.59 14.91
C ILE A 10 -13.22 12.24 15.56
N LYS A 11 -13.94 11.88 16.62
CA LYS A 11 -13.66 10.65 17.38
C LYS A 11 -13.83 9.40 16.54
N LYS A 12 -14.83 9.38 15.65
CA LYS A 12 -15.03 8.28 14.69
C LYS A 12 -13.95 8.28 13.61
N ALA A 13 -13.52 9.45 13.15
CA ALA A 13 -12.45 9.55 12.17
C ALA A 13 -11.11 9.03 12.73
N GLU A 14 -10.80 9.33 13.98
CA GLU A 14 -9.59 8.87 14.68
C GLU A 14 -9.54 7.35 14.92
N GLN A 15 -10.64 6.63 14.77
CA GLN A 15 -10.74 5.17 14.84
C GLN A 15 -10.97 4.54 13.46
N GLY A 16 -10.71 5.27 12.42
CA GLY A 16 -10.94 4.85 11.05
C GLY A 16 -9.85 3.95 10.49
N ILE A 17 -10.09 3.51 9.25
CA ILE A 17 -9.13 2.73 8.45
C ILE A 17 -8.78 3.54 7.20
N VAL A 18 -7.50 3.67 6.92
CA VAL A 18 -6.97 4.32 5.72
C VAL A 18 -6.26 3.28 4.87
N PHE A 19 -6.72 3.11 3.65
CA PHE A 19 -6.04 2.29 2.66
C PHE A 19 -5.18 3.20 1.76
N VAL A 20 -3.89 2.90 1.69
CA VAL A 20 -2.92 3.58 0.82
C VAL A 20 -2.51 2.61 -0.27
N ASP A 21 -2.97 2.85 -1.49
CA ASP A 21 -2.64 2.03 -2.65
C ASP A 21 -1.37 2.51 -3.35
N GLU A 22 -0.76 1.63 -4.13
CA GLU A 22 0.42 1.91 -4.95
C GLU A 22 1.63 2.42 -4.14
N ILE A 23 1.84 1.89 -2.92
CA ILE A 23 2.97 2.32 -2.09
C ILE A 23 4.34 1.97 -2.71
N ASP A 24 4.38 0.99 -3.60
CA ASP A 24 5.55 0.63 -4.38
C ASP A 24 6.03 1.76 -5.30
N LYS A 25 5.13 2.67 -5.72
CA LYS A 25 5.48 3.80 -6.61
C LYS A 25 6.28 4.90 -5.92
N ILE A 26 6.29 4.94 -4.58
CA ILE A 26 7.13 5.87 -3.82
C ILE A 26 8.48 5.25 -3.42
N ALA A 27 8.74 3.99 -3.79
CA ALA A 27 10.02 3.35 -3.59
C ALA A 27 11.13 4.05 -4.41
N ARG A 28 12.35 4.07 -3.89
CA ARG A 28 13.50 4.58 -4.64
C ARG A 28 13.80 3.63 -5.78
N MET A 29 13.58 4.04 -7.01
CA MET A 29 14.03 3.29 -8.16
C MET A 29 15.56 3.41 -8.27
N GLY A 30 16.23 2.26 -8.09
CA GLY A 30 17.56 1.82 -8.43
C GLY A 30 18.67 2.84 -8.72
N GLU A 31 19.88 2.38 -8.60
CA GLU A 31 21.27 2.86 -8.77
C GLU A 31 21.62 4.01 -9.72
N ASN A 32 20.71 4.70 -10.37
CA ASN A 32 21.03 5.93 -11.05
C ASN A 32 21.17 7.05 -10.01
N ARG A 33 22.36 7.13 -9.41
CA ARG A 33 22.88 8.32 -8.76
C ARG A 33 23.00 9.47 -9.79
N SER A 34 21.89 9.91 -10.33
CA SER A 34 21.81 11.25 -10.86
C SER A 34 22.04 12.19 -9.70
N ILE A 35 23.02 13.10 -9.84
CA ILE A 35 23.42 14.10 -8.85
C ILE A 35 22.27 15.07 -8.50
N THR A 36 21.15 15.00 -9.20
CA THR A 36 19.89 15.61 -8.84
C THR A 36 19.24 14.78 -7.74
N ARG A 37 19.37 15.28 -6.52
CA ARG A 37 18.68 14.84 -5.30
C ARG A 37 17.26 14.42 -5.69
N ASP A 38 16.99 13.10 -5.73
CA ASP A 38 15.66 12.58 -6.00
C ASP A 38 14.79 12.86 -4.76
N VAL A 39 14.22 14.07 -4.76
CA VAL A 39 13.45 14.63 -3.64
C VAL A 39 12.07 13.98 -3.58
N SER A 40 11.67 13.22 -4.64
CA SER A 40 10.28 12.78 -4.78
C SER A 40 9.94 11.53 -3.97
N GLY A 41 10.75 10.49 -4.01
CA GLY A 41 10.40 9.21 -3.35
C GLY A 41 10.61 9.24 -1.84
N GLU A 42 11.81 9.53 -1.36
CA GLU A 42 12.14 9.51 0.07
C GLU A 42 11.35 10.55 0.87
N GLY A 43 11.23 11.78 0.35
CA GLY A 43 10.48 12.83 1.01
C GLY A 43 9.00 12.48 1.20
N VAL A 44 8.40 11.77 0.24
CA VAL A 44 7.02 11.28 0.34
C VAL A 44 6.92 10.16 1.37
N GLN A 45 7.87 9.22 1.38
CA GLN A 45 7.92 8.16 2.39
C GLN A 45 8.08 8.73 3.81
N GLN A 46 8.94 9.73 4.02
CA GLN A 46 9.12 10.41 5.30
C GLN A 46 7.86 11.19 5.72
N ALA A 47 7.15 11.80 4.78
CA ALA A 47 5.89 12.47 5.08
C ALA A 47 4.79 11.48 5.48
N LEU A 48 4.72 10.32 4.80
CA LEU A 48 3.80 9.24 5.14
C LEU A 48 4.12 8.64 6.51
N LEU A 49 5.41 8.44 6.80
CA LEU A 49 5.88 7.93 8.10
C LEU A 49 5.36 8.78 9.26
N LYS A 50 5.43 10.12 9.18
CA LYS A 50 4.91 11.02 10.21
C LYS A 50 3.42 10.80 10.50
N ILE A 51 2.65 10.46 9.48
CA ILE A 51 1.21 10.22 9.61
C ILE A 51 0.96 8.84 10.25
N ILE A 52 1.74 7.83 9.86
CA ILE A 52 1.61 6.45 10.40
C ILE A 52 2.09 6.36 11.84
N GLU A 53 3.12 7.12 12.22
CA GLU A 53 3.65 7.14 13.60
C GLU A 53 2.68 7.74 14.63
N GLY A 54 1.65 8.41 14.15
CA GLY A 54 0.72 9.15 14.98
C GLY A 54 1.13 10.61 15.12
N SER A 55 0.32 11.47 14.57
CA SER A 55 0.50 12.91 14.62
C SER A 55 -0.82 13.64 14.57
N SER A 56 -0.82 14.84 15.08
CA SER A 56 -1.96 15.73 14.99
C SER A 56 -1.92 16.48 13.66
N VAL A 57 -2.88 16.21 12.80
CA VAL A 57 -2.95 16.75 11.44
C VAL A 57 -4.09 17.73 11.30
N ASN A 58 -3.78 18.94 10.82
CA ASN A 58 -4.78 19.96 10.54
C ASN A 58 -5.37 19.76 9.14
N ILE A 59 -6.67 19.50 9.05
CA ILE A 59 -7.40 19.31 7.82
C ILE A 59 -8.44 20.39 7.60
N PRO A 60 -8.67 20.84 6.35
CA PRO A 60 -9.78 21.70 6.03
C PRO A 60 -11.12 20.90 6.10
N PRO A 61 -12.15 21.37 6.82
CA PRO A 61 -13.39 20.62 7.04
C PRO A 61 -14.12 20.29 5.74
N ASN A 62 -14.09 21.19 4.77
CA ASN A 62 -14.79 21.01 3.49
C ASN A 62 -13.91 20.40 2.38
N GLY A 63 -12.67 20.01 2.70
CA GLY A 63 -11.69 19.60 1.68
C GLY A 63 -11.23 20.79 0.81
N GLY A 64 -10.31 20.53 -0.11
CA GLY A 64 -9.81 21.54 -1.03
C GLY A 64 -8.48 22.18 -0.59
N ARG A 65 -8.13 23.30 -1.25
CA ARG A 65 -6.89 24.04 -0.97
C ARG A 65 -6.98 24.76 0.38
N LYS A 66 -5.86 24.75 1.11
CA LYS A 66 -5.72 25.51 2.37
C LYS A 66 -5.79 27.01 2.06
N HIS A 67 -6.77 27.71 2.66
CA HIS A 67 -6.83 29.16 2.64
C HIS A 67 -6.39 29.73 3.97
N PRO A 68 -5.70 30.91 4.03
CA PRO A 68 -5.15 31.48 5.26
C PRO A 68 -6.17 31.72 6.37
N ASN A 69 -7.43 31.99 6.04
CA ASN A 69 -8.50 32.33 6.98
C ASN A 69 -9.51 31.18 7.21
N GLN A 70 -9.13 29.93 6.90
CA GLN A 70 -10.02 28.80 7.08
C GLN A 70 -9.78 28.13 8.43
N GLU A 71 -10.83 27.84 9.18
CA GLU A 71 -10.76 27.01 10.36
C GLU A 71 -10.31 25.60 9.98
N PHE A 72 -9.38 25.05 10.74
CA PHE A 72 -8.88 23.69 10.55
C PHE A 72 -9.45 22.78 11.62
N VAL A 73 -9.79 21.56 11.23
CA VAL A 73 -10.11 20.49 12.16
C VAL A 73 -8.84 19.70 12.42
N GLN A 74 -8.52 19.48 13.69
CA GLN A 74 -7.37 18.70 14.11
C GLN A 74 -7.80 17.25 14.30
N ILE A 75 -7.05 16.31 13.69
CA ILE A 75 -7.26 14.87 13.81
C ILE A 75 -5.96 14.23 14.28
N ASP A 76 -6.06 13.40 15.31
CA ASP A 76 -4.97 12.55 15.78
C ASP A 76 -4.97 11.23 15.01
N THR A 77 -3.84 10.89 14.38
CA THR A 77 -3.72 9.69 13.56
C THR A 77 -3.24 8.46 14.34
N THR A 78 -2.98 8.58 15.63
CA THR A 78 -2.40 7.51 16.47
C THR A 78 -3.21 6.22 16.48
N ASN A 79 -4.55 6.32 16.44
CA ASN A 79 -5.43 5.15 16.48
C ASN A 79 -6.06 4.81 15.10
N ILE A 80 -5.57 5.41 14.03
CA ILE A 80 -6.00 5.09 12.67
C ILE A 80 -5.23 3.87 12.17
N LEU A 81 -5.94 2.86 11.68
CA LEU A 81 -5.32 1.72 11.02
C LEU A 81 -4.92 2.08 9.59
N PHE A 82 -3.64 1.95 9.27
CA PHE A 82 -3.13 2.12 7.92
C PHE A 82 -2.90 0.76 7.27
N VAL A 83 -3.48 0.55 6.09
CA VAL A 83 -3.27 -0.61 5.24
C VAL A 83 -2.61 -0.13 3.96
N CYS A 84 -1.39 -0.56 3.71
CA CYS A 84 -0.61 -0.15 2.54
C CYS A 84 -0.55 -1.31 1.55
N GLY A 85 -0.90 -1.06 0.30
CA GLY A 85 -0.88 -2.05 -0.77
C GLY A 85 -0.08 -1.58 -1.98
N GLY A 86 0.40 -2.53 -2.79
CA GLY A 86 1.09 -2.25 -4.05
C GLY A 86 1.38 -3.54 -4.83
N ALA A 87 1.71 -3.41 -6.09
CA ALA A 87 2.05 -4.53 -6.97
C ALA A 87 3.46 -5.08 -6.73
N PHE A 88 4.40 -4.20 -6.35
CA PHE A 88 5.80 -4.55 -6.08
C PHE A 88 6.46 -5.31 -7.22
N ASP A 89 6.30 -4.83 -8.45
CA ASP A 89 6.91 -5.44 -9.63
C ASP A 89 8.43 -5.53 -9.49
N GLY A 90 8.98 -6.75 -9.65
CA GLY A 90 10.41 -7.02 -9.46
C GLY A 90 10.81 -7.46 -8.05
N LEU A 91 9.91 -7.43 -7.06
CA LEU A 91 10.20 -7.91 -5.70
C LEU A 91 10.54 -9.41 -5.69
N ASN A 92 9.89 -10.20 -6.56
CA ASN A 92 10.18 -11.63 -6.70
C ASN A 92 11.66 -11.91 -7.01
N GLU A 93 12.28 -11.09 -7.86
CA GLU A 93 13.70 -11.24 -8.22
C GLU A 93 14.63 -10.96 -7.02
N ILE A 94 14.25 -10.03 -6.16
CA ILE A 94 14.99 -9.71 -4.93
C ILE A 94 14.92 -10.90 -3.97
N ILE A 95 13.72 -11.45 -3.76
CA ILE A 95 13.50 -12.62 -2.90
C ILE A 95 14.25 -13.83 -3.44
N GLU A 96 14.13 -14.14 -4.74
CA GLU A 96 14.83 -15.25 -5.38
C GLU A 96 16.36 -15.12 -5.24
N ARG A 97 16.89 -13.90 -5.34
CA ARG A 97 18.32 -13.62 -5.15
C ARG A 97 18.76 -13.86 -3.72
N ARG A 98 17.94 -13.50 -2.73
CA ARG A 98 18.20 -13.77 -1.30
C ARG A 98 18.15 -15.26 -1.01
N VAL A 99 17.09 -15.93 -1.41
CA VAL A 99 16.90 -17.38 -1.18
C VAL A 99 17.92 -18.21 -1.98
N GLY A 100 18.23 -17.78 -3.22
CA GLY A 100 19.20 -18.50 -4.08
C GLY A 100 20.65 -18.39 -3.61
N LYS A 101 21.06 -17.31 -2.93
CA LYS A 101 22.40 -17.19 -2.35
C LYS A 101 22.64 -18.18 -1.20
N ASN A 102 21.60 -18.65 -0.54
CA ASN A 102 21.70 -19.64 0.53
C ASN A 102 21.79 -21.09 0.04
N VAL A 103 21.64 -21.32 -1.28
CA VAL A 103 21.76 -22.64 -1.91
C VAL A 103 23.10 -22.71 -2.68
N LEU A 104 24.22 -22.67 -1.98
CA LEU A 104 25.51 -23.07 -2.51
C LEU A 104 25.57 -24.62 -2.56
N GLY A 105 24.94 -25.17 -3.60
CA GLY A 105 24.95 -26.63 -3.82
C GLY A 105 24.43 -26.97 -5.22
N PHE A 106 25.11 -27.86 -5.88
CA PHE A 106 25.14 -28.36 -7.26
C PHE A 106 23.80 -28.74 -7.94
N ASN A 107 22.66 -28.10 -7.65
CA ASN A 107 21.40 -28.33 -8.39
C ASN A 107 20.71 -27.03 -8.77
N GLN A 108 21.22 -26.36 -9.81
CA GLN A 108 20.47 -25.38 -10.59
C GLN A 108 19.42 -26.10 -11.46
N ASN A 109 18.47 -26.77 -10.85
CA ASN A 109 17.24 -27.08 -11.56
C ASN A 109 16.48 -25.77 -11.76
N ARG A 110 16.25 -25.41 -13.01
CA ARG A 110 15.37 -24.31 -13.43
C ARG A 110 14.06 -24.46 -12.69
N ARG A 111 13.89 -23.70 -11.59
CA ARG A 111 12.65 -23.68 -10.81
C ARG A 111 11.51 -23.32 -11.75
N GLY A 112 10.49 -24.15 -11.79
CA GLY A 112 9.35 -23.99 -12.67
C GLY A 112 8.52 -22.73 -12.29
N LYS A 113 7.65 -22.30 -13.20
CA LYS A 113 6.77 -21.12 -13.01
C LYS A 113 5.99 -21.17 -11.69
N LYS A 114 5.60 -22.36 -11.20
CA LYS A 114 4.93 -22.57 -9.90
C LYS A 114 5.80 -22.27 -8.68
N GLU A 115 7.11 -22.47 -8.76
CA GLU A 115 8.02 -22.16 -7.66
C GLU A 115 8.31 -20.66 -7.55
N ARG A 116 8.26 -19.94 -8.68
CA ARG A 116 8.34 -18.47 -8.69
C ARG A 116 7.12 -17.81 -8.05
N GLN A 117 5.93 -18.38 -8.22
CA GLN A 117 4.70 -17.91 -7.58
C GLN A 117 4.74 -18.05 -6.06
N ASN A 118 5.47 -19.04 -5.54
CA ASN A 118 5.66 -19.22 -4.10
C ASN A 118 6.73 -18.28 -3.52
N ALA A 119 7.57 -17.64 -4.33
CA ALA A 119 8.66 -16.80 -3.82
C ALA A 119 8.10 -15.59 -3.04
N ILE A 120 7.02 -14.97 -3.51
CA ILE A 120 6.46 -13.80 -2.85
C ILE A 120 5.95 -14.10 -1.42
N SER A 121 5.54 -15.34 -1.15
CA SER A 121 5.12 -15.76 0.20
C SER A 121 6.27 -15.78 1.22
N LEU A 122 7.52 -15.74 0.72
CA LEU A 122 8.74 -15.72 1.54
C LEU A 122 9.28 -14.30 1.74
N VAL A 123 8.48 -13.27 1.46
CA VAL A 123 8.89 -11.88 1.61
C VAL A 123 9.26 -11.57 3.05
N GLU A 124 10.37 -10.88 3.22
CA GLU A 124 10.87 -10.38 4.50
C GLU A 124 10.97 -8.85 4.47
N PRO A 125 10.97 -8.17 5.62
CA PRO A 125 11.16 -6.72 5.71
C PRO A 125 12.35 -6.20 4.91
N ASP A 126 13.47 -6.91 4.96
CA ASP A 126 14.71 -6.56 4.25
C ASP A 126 14.53 -6.55 2.73
N ASP A 127 13.68 -7.40 2.18
CA ASP A 127 13.40 -7.42 0.73
C ASP A 127 12.71 -6.13 0.30
N LEU A 128 11.81 -5.58 1.13
CA LEU A 128 11.14 -4.30 0.87
C LEU A 128 12.10 -3.11 1.00
N VAL A 129 13.07 -3.19 1.90
CA VAL A 129 14.15 -2.21 1.99
C VAL A 129 15.02 -2.26 0.73
N HIS A 130 15.38 -3.45 0.27
CA HIS A 130 16.11 -3.63 -0.99
C HIS A 130 15.31 -3.20 -2.21
N PHE A 131 13.99 -3.28 -2.17
CA PHE A 131 13.11 -2.79 -3.20
C PHE A 131 13.10 -1.25 -3.28
N GLY A 132 13.42 -0.55 -2.18
CA GLY A 132 13.56 0.91 -2.13
C GLY A 132 12.64 1.63 -1.15
N LEU A 133 11.98 0.90 -0.25
CA LEU A 133 11.28 1.51 0.87
C LEU A 133 12.27 1.81 2.01
N ILE A 134 12.06 2.93 2.72
CA ILE A 134 12.93 3.29 3.83
C ILE A 134 12.72 2.36 5.03
N PRO A 135 13.80 1.96 5.74
CA PRO A 135 13.72 1.04 6.87
C PRO A 135 12.76 1.50 7.96
N GLU A 136 12.70 2.80 8.21
CA GLU A 136 11.82 3.41 9.22
C GLU A 136 10.35 3.17 8.91
N LEU A 137 9.96 3.28 7.63
CA LEU A 137 8.59 3.02 7.20
C LEU A 137 8.23 1.54 7.38
N ILE A 138 9.13 0.64 6.98
CA ILE A 138 8.93 -0.80 7.14
C ILE A 138 8.85 -1.18 8.62
N GLY A 139 9.68 -0.58 9.47
CA GLY A 139 9.63 -0.79 10.91
C GLY A 139 8.31 -0.38 11.58
N ARG A 140 7.53 0.51 10.95
CA ARG A 140 6.21 0.92 11.43
C ARG A 140 5.07 0.08 10.85
N LEU A 141 5.27 -0.54 9.70
CA LEU A 141 4.34 -1.50 9.11
C LEU A 141 4.61 -2.89 9.70
N HIS A 142 4.00 -3.17 10.84
CA HIS A 142 4.31 -4.35 11.67
C HIS A 142 3.90 -5.70 11.05
N SER A 143 3.03 -5.70 10.04
CA SER A 143 2.53 -6.92 9.42
C SER A 143 2.67 -6.84 7.91
N ILE A 144 3.35 -7.83 7.34
CA ILE A 144 3.48 -7.99 5.90
C ILE A 144 2.66 -9.21 5.51
N THR A 145 1.81 -9.07 4.51
CA THR A 145 1.04 -10.16 3.95
C THR A 145 1.07 -10.10 2.44
N THR A 146 0.97 -11.25 1.81
CA THR A 146 0.97 -11.40 0.36
C THR A 146 -0.37 -11.92 -0.11
N LEU A 147 -0.76 -11.53 -1.31
CA LEU A 147 -1.97 -12.00 -1.97
C LEU A 147 -1.58 -13.05 -3.03
N ASN A 148 -2.40 -14.08 -3.14
CA ASN A 148 -2.26 -15.08 -4.20
C ASN A 148 -2.77 -14.53 -5.53
N GLU A 149 -2.35 -15.16 -6.63
CA GLU A 149 -2.92 -14.87 -7.95
C GLU A 149 -4.44 -15.16 -7.96
N ILE A 150 -5.17 -14.28 -8.63
CA ILE A 150 -6.62 -14.37 -8.77
C ILE A 150 -6.96 -15.56 -9.68
N THR A 151 -7.77 -16.50 -9.17
CA THR A 151 -8.31 -17.60 -9.96
C THR A 151 -9.53 -17.16 -10.78
N THR A 152 -9.95 -17.98 -11.76
CA THR A 152 -11.17 -17.72 -12.53
C THR A 152 -12.41 -17.66 -11.63
N ASP A 153 -12.48 -18.51 -10.61
CA ASP A 153 -13.58 -18.51 -9.65
C ASP A 153 -13.59 -17.24 -8.81
N ASP A 154 -12.41 -16.76 -8.39
CA ASP A 154 -12.29 -15.48 -7.66
C ASP A 154 -12.72 -14.30 -8.55
N MET A 155 -12.42 -14.33 -9.84
CA MET A 155 -12.88 -13.29 -10.77
C MET A 155 -14.41 -13.23 -10.83
N VAL A 156 -15.09 -14.39 -10.90
CA VAL A 156 -16.55 -14.45 -10.86
C VAL A 156 -17.08 -13.89 -9.55
N ARG A 157 -16.46 -14.25 -8.42
CA ARG A 157 -16.85 -13.74 -7.10
C ARG A 157 -16.67 -12.23 -7.00
N ILE A 158 -15.57 -11.68 -7.51
CA ILE A 158 -15.33 -10.23 -7.54
C ILE A 158 -16.41 -9.49 -8.33
N LEU A 159 -16.93 -10.07 -9.40
CA LEU A 159 -17.98 -9.47 -10.21
C LEU A 159 -19.37 -9.53 -9.57
N THR A 160 -19.61 -10.47 -8.64
CA THR A 160 -20.96 -10.76 -8.10
C THR A 160 -21.13 -10.47 -6.62
N GLU A 161 -20.14 -10.80 -5.78
CA GLU A 161 -20.30 -10.80 -4.31
C GLU A 161 -20.20 -9.40 -3.66
N PRO A 162 -19.26 -8.50 -4.06
CA PRO A 162 -19.11 -7.21 -3.38
C PRO A 162 -20.39 -6.39 -3.36
N LYS A 163 -20.57 -5.58 -2.33
CA LYS A 163 -21.76 -4.73 -2.17
C LYS A 163 -22.00 -3.82 -3.38
N ASN A 164 -20.92 -3.31 -3.98
CA ASN A 164 -20.93 -2.47 -5.20
C ASN A 164 -20.33 -3.23 -6.39
N ALA A 165 -20.58 -4.53 -6.50
CA ALA A 165 -20.12 -5.32 -7.64
C ALA A 165 -20.62 -4.74 -8.96
N LEU A 166 -19.79 -4.86 -10.00
CA LEU A 166 -20.07 -4.27 -11.31
C LEU A 166 -21.42 -4.74 -11.88
N LEU A 167 -21.71 -6.03 -11.79
CA LEU A 167 -22.98 -6.59 -12.24
C LEU A 167 -24.19 -5.97 -11.50
N ARG A 168 -24.08 -5.79 -10.18
CA ARG A 168 -25.13 -5.14 -9.40
C ARG A 168 -25.34 -3.65 -9.75
N GLN A 169 -24.29 -2.98 -10.20
CA GLN A 169 -24.41 -1.61 -10.70
C GLN A 169 -25.17 -1.57 -12.02
N TYR A 170 -24.86 -2.49 -12.95
CA TYR A 170 -25.61 -2.60 -14.21
C TYR A 170 -27.07 -3.01 -14.01
N GLU A 171 -27.33 -3.99 -13.13
CA GLU A 171 -28.72 -4.36 -12.77
C GLU A 171 -29.54 -3.15 -12.30
N LYS A 172 -28.94 -2.29 -11.47
CA LYS A 172 -29.61 -1.06 -11.02
C LYS A 172 -29.85 -0.07 -12.14
N LEU A 173 -28.89 0.09 -13.07
CA LEU A 173 -29.06 0.98 -14.22
C LEU A 173 -30.19 0.48 -15.14
N PHE A 174 -30.23 -0.81 -15.46
CA PHE A 174 -31.31 -1.38 -16.29
C PHE A 174 -32.68 -1.40 -15.58
N ALA A 175 -32.74 -1.36 -14.27
CA ALA A 175 -33.99 -1.25 -13.53
C ALA A 175 -34.55 0.17 -13.46
N MET A 176 -33.80 1.17 -13.90
CA MET A 176 -34.19 2.58 -13.91
C MET A 176 -34.80 3.01 -15.26
N ASP A 177 -34.63 2.20 -16.30
CA ASP A 177 -35.25 2.33 -17.63
C ASP A 177 -36.57 1.53 -17.70
#